data_c04eb4b3e5a13e7b5d7459ba6fb79e1a
#
_entry.id   c04eb4b3e5a13e7b5d7459ba6fb79e1a
#
_cell.length_a   1.000
_cell.length_b   1.000
_cell.length_c   1.000
_cell.angle_alpha   90.00
_cell.angle_beta   90.00
_cell.angle_gamma   90.00
#
_symmetry.space_group_name_H-M   'P 1'
#
loop_
_entity.id
_entity.type
_entity.pdbx_description
1 polymer ?
#
loop_
_entity_poly.entity_id
_entity_poly.type
_entity_poly.pdbx_seq_one_letter_code
_entity_poly.pdbx_strand_id
1 'polypeptide(L)'
;CTGCHHNGGVGPFSLINYQEAYNKRNEIQLSVISGYMPPWPPDTNYSRFRHERILSDQEINLINDWISFGSPEGNPSLAPPPPNYNTTGPQLGTPDLTIQAPTYTSNAFQNDDYVCFTIPSQLLIDKKIRAVEVIPGNTSIVHHCLVYIDPTGNSTIGIENDCMGPSNGVLVGEFAPGSLPITYPGDDNMAFGMNFPANSNVILAMHYPIGSLGIMDSTQVHFYFYPDQVNQFREIEINPIVQNFSFCVPANQTNTVHDSYQVPIFYPDLSLFGVFPHMHLIGKSIETYGISPNGDTTNFVKVPNWDFEWQGAYHFNKMKKIDGGSIIKSIAHYDNTSANLHNPNTPPQTICAGFNTTDEMFVIYFLFTDYMIGDETLDLDSLSQNGMTSVENNFLYNNPINIFPNPVEKSFTVKSNWPIREIDKIEFYNVGGNLIYSEIINGLSNLHFQKIYDKSKVFHGLSNKVGLIRIYHN
;
A
#
# COMPACT_ATOMS: atom_id res chain seq x y z
N CYS A 1 0.93 11.20 7.01
CA CYS A 1 2.32 11.63 7.25
C CYS A 1 2.98 10.79 8.35
N THR A 2 2.40 10.76 9.54
CA THR A 2 3.02 10.12 10.72
C THR A 2 3.22 8.62 10.60
N GLY A 3 2.44 7.91 9.75
CA GLY A 3 2.64 6.48 9.50
C GLY A 3 4.00 6.12 8.90
N CYS A 4 4.63 7.06 8.19
CA CYS A 4 5.99 6.92 7.67
C CYS A 4 7.00 7.79 8.43
N HIS A 5 6.57 9.01 8.83
CA HIS A 5 7.39 10.00 9.51
C HIS A 5 7.25 9.91 11.03
N HIS A 6 7.88 8.90 11.62
CA HIS A 6 8.03 8.69 13.07
C HIS A 6 9.39 8.05 13.37
N ASN A 7 9.80 8.02 14.63
CA ASN A 7 11.05 7.33 15.01
C ASN A 7 10.96 5.84 14.65
N GLY A 8 11.91 5.35 13.87
CA GLY A 8 11.92 3.97 13.36
C GLY A 8 11.02 3.73 12.14
N GLY A 9 10.31 4.75 11.64
CA GLY A 9 9.59 4.70 10.36
C GLY A 9 10.53 4.89 9.17
N VAL A 10 9.99 4.70 7.96
CA VAL A 10 10.75 4.83 6.70
C VAL A 10 11.07 6.29 6.36
N GLY A 11 10.30 7.26 6.86
CA GLY A 11 10.56 8.68 6.63
C GLY A 11 11.85 9.16 7.32
N PRO A 12 12.63 10.05 6.68
CA PRO A 12 13.95 10.46 7.17
C PRO A 12 13.90 11.36 8.43
N PHE A 13 12.71 11.76 8.86
CA PHE A 13 12.47 12.56 10.07
C PHE A 13 11.07 12.29 10.63
N SER A 14 10.87 12.61 11.90
CA SER A 14 9.58 12.44 12.57
C SER A 14 8.67 13.66 12.40
N LEU A 15 7.33 13.42 12.41
CA LEU A 15 6.27 14.44 12.39
C LEU A 15 5.21 14.17 13.48
N ILE A 16 5.60 13.55 14.59
CA ILE A 16 4.69 13.08 15.64
C ILE A 16 4.13 14.23 16.50
N ASN A 17 4.84 15.33 16.57
CA ASN A 17 4.45 16.46 17.40
C ASN A 17 4.52 17.80 16.64
N TYR A 18 3.93 18.83 17.25
CA TYR A 18 3.89 20.18 16.66
C TYR A 18 5.28 20.71 16.30
N GLN A 19 6.26 20.59 17.19
CA GLN A 19 7.59 21.16 16.97
C GLN A 19 8.31 20.52 15.77
N GLU A 20 8.16 19.21 15.58
CA GLU A 20 8.70 18.48 14.43
C GLU A 20 8.05 18.95 13.13
N ALA A 21 6.70 19.05 13.11
CA ALA A 21 5.96 19.56 11.96
C ALA A 21 6.28 21.04 11.67
N TYR A 22 6.38 21.88 12.73
CA TYR A 22 6.75 23.28 12.59
C TYR A 22 8.15 23.47 11.99
N ASN A 23 9.12 22.68 12.43
CA ASN A 23 10.49 22.74 11.91
C ASN A 23 10.57 22.36 10.43
N LYS A 24 9.67 21.51 9.95
CA LYS A 24 9.61 21.00 8.57
C LYS A 24 8.51 21.63 7.72
N ARG A 25 7.83 22.66 8.22
CA ARG A 25 6.64 23.21 7.56
C ARG A 25 6.83 23.64 6.11
N ASN A 26 7.98 24.21 5.76
CA ASN A 26 8.26 24.66 4.39
C ASN A 26 8.47 23.46 3.45
N GLU A 27 9.21 22.45 3.89
CA GLU A 27 9.41 21.20 3.16
C GLU A 27 8.10 20.43 3.02
N ILE A 28 7.27 20.40 4.07
CA ILE A 28 5.91 19.81 4.01
C ILE A 28 5.08 20.54 2.95
N GLN A 29 5.06 21.87 2.95
CA GLN A 29 4.31 22.67 1.98
C GLN A 29 4.71 22.33 0.54
N LEU A 30 6.00 22.39 0.23
CA LEU A 30 6.51 22.10 -1.09
C LEU A 30 6.17 20.67 -1.53
N SER A 31 6.33 19.70 -0.62
CA SER A 31 6.09 18.29 -0.93
C SER A 31 4.61 17.97 -1.17
N VAL A 32 3.69 18.59 -0.41
CA VAL A 32 2.26 18.32 -0.62
C VAL A 32 1.69 19.07 -1.82
N ILE A 33 2.17 20.30 -2.13
CA ILE A 33 1.75 21.06 -3.32
C ILE A 33 2.24 20.38 -4.60
N SER A 34 3.46 19.88 -4.60
CA SER A 34 4.03 19.18 -5.77
C SER A 34 3.46 17.78 -5.98
N GLY A 35 2.69 17.24 -4.99
CA GLY A 35 2.21 15.86 -5.01
C GLY A 35 3.31 14.82 -4.72
N TYR A 36 4.50 15.26 -4.28
CA TYR A 36 5.59 14.35 -3.92
C TYR A 36 5.27 13.58 -2.62
N MET A 37 4.51 14.20 -1.69
CA MET A 37 4.06 13.58 -0.45
C MET A 37 2.55 13.72 -0.25
N PRO A 38 1.87 12.67 0.20
CA PRO A 38 2.38 11.30 0.42
C PRO A 38 2.70 10.60 -0.91
N PRO A 39 3.67 9.66 -0.93
CA PRO A 39 4.01 8.95 -2.16
C PRO A 39 2.88 8.03 -2.58
N TRP A 40 2.29 8.31 -3.74
CA TRP A 40 1.22 7.52 -4.34
C TRP A 40 1.34 7.55 -5.86
N PRO A 41 2.12 6.64 -6.46
CA PRO A 41 2.38 6.64 -7.90
C PRO A 41 1.17 6.46 -8.82
N PRO A 42 0.12 5.62 -8.48
CA PRO A 42 -0.98 5.37 -9.40
C PRO A 42 -1.91 6.58 -9.59
N ASP A 43 -2.38 6.76 -10.83
CA ASP A 43 -3.41 7.74 -11.18
C ASP A 43 -4.79 7.27 -10.67
N THR A 44 -5.34 7.99 -9.69
CA THR A 44 -6.61 7.67 -9.06
C THR A 44 -7.84 7.95 -9.95
N ASN A 45 -7.67 8.70 -11.06
CA ASN A 45 -8.70 8.87 -12.07
C ASN A 45 -8.75 7.68 -13.03
N TYR A 46 -7.65 6.93 -13.13
CA TYR A 46 -7.57 5.75 -13.99
C TYR A 46 -8.14 4.51 -13.30
N SER A 47 -7.76 4.29 -12.04
CA SER A 47 -8.26 3.21 -11.20
C SER A 47 -8.19 3.57 -9.72
N ARG A 48 -9.09 3.01 -8.90
CA ARG A 48 -9.13 3.24 -7.45
C ARG A 48 -8.66 2.00 -6.71
N PHE A 49 -7.89 2.24 -5.64
CA PHE A 49 -7.26 1.20 -4.85
C PHE A 49 -7.62 1.32 -3.37
N ARG A 50 -7.39 0.28 -2.61
CA ARG A 50 -7.47 0.29 -1.15
C ARG A 50 -6.27 1.07 -0.60
N HIS A 51 -6.46 1.73 0.53
CA HIS A 51 -5.40 2.41 1.26
C HIS A 51 -4.65 3.48 0.43
N GLU A 52 -5.34 4.15 -0.49
CA GLU A 52 -4.77 5.25 -1.27
C GLU A 52 -4.19 6.32 -0.36
N ARG A 53 -2.92 6.63 -0.57
CA ARG A 53 -2.19 7.67 0.18
C ARG A 53 -2.22 8.99 -0.58
N ILE A 54 -3.41 9.57 -0.70
CA ILE A 54 -3.62 10.84 -1.40
C ILE A 54 -4.16 11.89 -0.44
N LEU A 55 -3.81 13.15 -0.70
CA LEU A 55 -4.44 14.29 -0.07
C LEU A 55 -5.44 14.91 -1.05
N SER A 56 -6.61 15.25 -0.56
CA SER A 56 -7.56 16.07 -1.32
C SER A 56 -7.06 17.50 -1.45
N ASP A 57 -7.51 18.22 -2.47
CA ASP A 57 -7.22 19.65 -2.63
C ASP A 57 -7.55 20.45 -1.37
N GLN A 58 -8.57 20.02 -0.64
CA GLN A 58 -8.97 20.67 0.62
C GLN A 58 -7.92 20.45 1.72
N GLU A 59 -7.37 19.26 1.85
CA GLU A 59 -6.33 18.95 2.84
C GLU A 59 -5.02 19.66 2.50
N ILE A 60 -4.65 19.70 1.21
CA ILE A 60 -3.50 20.49 0.72
C ILE A 60 -3.68 21.98 1.05
N ASN A 61 -4.86 22.54 0.75
CA ASN A 61 -5.17 23.93 1.07
C ASN A 61 -5.16 24.20 2.58
N LEU A 62 -5.63 23.25 3.40
CA LEU A 62 -5.60 23.39 4.86
C LEU A 62 -4.16 23.46 5.40
N ILE A 63 -3.27 22.62 4.90
CA ILE A 63 -1.84 22.65 5.25
C ILE A 63 -1.22 23.98 4.80
N ASN A 64 -1.50 24.43 3.59
CA ASN A 64 -1.03 25.71 3.08
C ASN A 64 -1.51 26.91 3.90
N ASP A 65 -2.79 26.94 4.24
CA ASP A 65 -3.38 27.99 5.07
C ASP A 65 -2.73 28.02 6.46
N TRP A 66 -2.56 26.84 7.10
CA TRP A 66 -1.88 26.74 8.39
C TRP A 66 -0.47 27.35 8.34
N ILE A 67 0.30 27.04 7.30
CA ILE A 67 1.66 27.57 7.13
C ILE A 67 1.63 29.07 6.85
N SER A 68 0.72 29.54 6.00
CA SER A 68 0.58 30.94 5.62
C SER A 68 0.16 31.83 6.81
N PHE A 69 -0.58 31.25 7.78
CA PHE A 69 -0.96 31.94 9.02
C PHE A 69 0.10 31.85 10.11
N GLY A 70 1.33 31.46 9.80
CA GLY A 70 2.46 31.43 10.74
C GLY A 70 2.57 30.11 11.52
N SER A 71 1.88 29.08 11.08
CA SER A 71 1.91 27.72 11.67
C SER A 71 1.61 27.71 13.18
N PRO A 72 0.47 28.25 13.64
CA PRO A 72 0.16 28.30 15.08
C PRO A 72 0.01 26.88 15.65
N GLU A 73 0.47 26.67 16.89
CA GLU A 73 0.31 25.40 17.61
C GLU A 73 -1.14 25.13 18.04
N GLY A 74 -1.90 26.18 18.26
CA GLY A 74 -3.20 26.08 18.88
C GLY A 74 -3.09 25.88 20.41
N ASN A 75 -4.09 25.19 20.99
CA ASN A 75 -4.05 24.88 22.42
C ASN A 75 -3.51 23.46 22.64
N PRO A 76 -2.30 23.30 23.24
CA PRO A 76 -1.69 21.96 23.42
C PRO A 76 -2.53 21.00 24.27
N SER A 77 -3.38 21.51 25.19
CA SER A 77 -4.24 20.67 26.02
C SER A 77 -5.37 19.98 25.22
N LEU A 78 -5.63 20.45 23.99
CA LEU A 78 -6.62 19.89 23.07
C LEU A 78 -5.97 18.98 22.01
N ALA A 79 -4.64 18.87 22.01
CA ALA A 79 -3.96 17.98 21.07
C ALA A 79 -4.38 16.51 21.32
N PRO A 80 -4.68 15.74 20.27
CA PRO A 80 -4.89 14.31 20.44
C PRO A 80 -3.59 13.68 20.96
N PRO A 81 -3.67 12.55 21.68
CA PRO A 81 -2.47 11.81 22.03
C PRO A 81 -1.70 11.48 20.74
N PRO A 82 -0.36 11.57 20.77
CA PRO A 82 0.44 11.19 19.60
C PRO A 82 0.14 9.73 19.24
N PRO A 83 0.06 9.41 17.94
CA PRO A 83 -0.13 8.03 17.52
C PRO A 83 1.05 7.19 18.02
N ASN A 84 0.73 6.00 18.50
CA ASN A 84 1.74 5.02 18.91
C ASN A 84 2.02 4.07 17.76
N TYR A 85 3.26 4.06 17.29
CA TYR A 85 3.71 3.16 16.24
C TYR A 85 4.59 2.07 16.86
N ASN A 86 4.29 0.83 16.54
CA ASN A 86 5.15 -0.28 16.93
C ASN A 86 6.39 -0.26 16.01
N THR A 87 7.49 0.27 16.51
CA THR A 87 8.74 0.45 15.74
C THR A 87 9.67 -0.78 15.80
N THR A 88 9.35 -1.76 16.64
CA THR A 88 10.27 -2.88 16.94
C THR A 88 9.61 -4.25 16.84
N GLY A 89 8.35 -4.33 16.40
CA GLY A 89 7.61 -5.58 16.34
C GLY A 89 6.53 -5.62 15.29
N PRO A 90 5.77 -6.70 15.24
CA PRO A 90 4.70 -6.92 14.26
C PRO A 90 3.63 -5.83 14.35
N GLN A 91 3.23 -5.27 13.19
CA GLN A 91 2.20 -4.23 13.12
C GLN A 91 0.78 -4.83 13.23
N LEU A 92 0.62 -6.07 12.78
CA LEU A 92 -0.67 -6.77 12.79
C LEU A 92 -0.94 -7.57 14.06
N GLY A 93 -0.19 -7.32 15.14
CA GLY A 93 -0.29 -8.03 16.41
C GLY A 93 0.54 -9.31 16.45
N THR A 94 0.19 -10.27 17.34
CA THR A 94 0.95 -11.52 17.50
C THR A 94 0.82 -12.41 16.26
N PRO A 95 1.91 -12.74 15.56
CA PRO A 95 1.87 -13.64 14.41
C PRO A 95 1.60 -15.09 14.85
N ASP A 96 0.96 -15.85 13.96
CA ASP A 96 0.74 -17.29 14.14
C ASP A 96 2.01 -18.09 13.83
N LEU A 97 2.83 -17.60 12.89
CA LEU A 97 4.12 -18.18 12.53
C LEU A 97 5.13 -17.07 12.23
N THR A 98 6.33 -17.21 12.78
CA THR A 98 7.47 -16.35 12.45
C THR A 98 8.56 -17.17 11.76
N ILE A 99 8.98 -16.72 10.59
CA ILE A 99 10.14 -17.24 9.87
C ILE A 99 11.28 -16.23 10.03
N GLN A 100 12.39 -16.70 10.61
CA GLN A 100 13.57 -15.87 10.87
C GLN A 100 14.65 -16.22 9.86
N ALA A 101 15.05 -15.24 9.02
CA ALA A 101 16.24 -15.35 8.20
C ALA A 101 17.49 -15.50 9.10
N PRO A 102 18.48 -16.30 8.70
CA PRO A 102 19.76 -16.30 9.38
C PRO A 102 20.40 -14.91 9.27
N THR A 103 21.20 -14.53 10.26
CA THR A 103 22.00 -13.29 10.15
C THR A 103 22.89 -13.39 8.94
N TYR A 104 22.75 -12.42 8.04
CA TYR A 104 23.50 -12.34 6.80
C TYR A 104 24.28 -11.03 6.74
N THR A 105 25.46 -11.07 6.16
CA THR A 105 26.30 -9.89 5.89
C THR A 105 26.31 -9.63 4.40
N SER A 106 25.82 -8.47 3.98
CA SER A 106 25.76 -8.11 2.57
C SER A 106 27.12 -8.10 1.89
N ASN A 107 27.15 -8.66 0.68
CA ASN A 107 28.32 -8.70 -0.21
C ASN A 107 28.23 -7.67 -1.36
N ALA A 108 27.29 -6.74 -1.32
CA ALA A 108 27.04 -5.74 -2.38
C ALA A 108 28.22 -4.75 -2.51
N PHE A 109 29.19 -5.09 -3.33
CA PHE A 109 30.40 -4.28 -3.56
C PHE A 109 30.34 -3.51 -4.89
N GLN A 110 30.39 -4.19 -6.02
CA GLN A 110 30.31 -3.60 -7.37
C GLN A 110 28.93 -3.82 -8.00
N ASN A 111 28.21 -4.81 -7.53
CA ASN A 111 26.85 -5.14 -7.94
C ASN A 111 25.97 -5.21 -6.70
N ASP A 112 24.68 -5.15 -6.91
CA ASP A 112 23.70 -5.50 -5.90
C ASP A 112 23.87 -6.96 -5.45
N ASP A 113 23.47 -7.26 -4.22
CA ASP A 113 23.58 -8.60 -3.66
C ASP A 113 22.17 -9.21 -3.56
N TYR A 114 21.94 -10.23 -4.36
CA TYR A 114 20.71 -11.02 -4.38
C TYR A 114 20.95 -12.38 -3.73
N VAL A 115 20.18 -12.67 -2.70
CA VAL A 115 20.36 -13.90 -1.93
C VAL A 115 19.00 -14.50 -1.54
N CYS A 116 18.87 -15.82 -1.66
CA CYS A 116 17.70 -16.54 -1.17
C CYS A 116 18.02 -17.30 0.12
N PHE A 117 17.12 -17.20 1.10
CA PHE A 117 17.14 -18.00 2.31
C PHE A 117 16.01 -19.01 2.28
N THR A 118 16.32 -20.29 2.20
CA THR A 118 15.33 -21.37 2.27
C THR A 118 15.24 -21.91 3.69
N ILE A 119 14.06 -21.78 4.29
CA ILE A 119 13.81 -22.07 5.72
C ILE A 119 12.58 -22.98 5.82
N PRO A 120 12.65 -24.12 6.52
CA PRO A 120 11.48 -24.98 6.74
C PRO A 120 10.41 -24.26 7.54
N SER A 121 9.16 -24.35 7.09
CA SER A 121 8.02 -23.76 7.84
C SER A 121 7.72 -24.47 9.14
N GLN A 122 8.06 -25.75 9.24
CA GLN A 122 7.72 -26.64 10.36
C GLN A 122 6.21 -26.82 10.59
N LEU A 123 5.36 -26.39 9.67
CA LEU A 123 3.93 -26.61 9.74
C LEU A 123 3.61 -28.08 9.53
N LEU A 124 2.82 -28.65 10.44
CA LEU A 124 2.39 -30.06 10.39
C LEU A 124 1.03 -30.25 9.70
N ILE A 125 0.29 -29.17 9.53
CA ILE A 125 -1.02 -29.14 8.86
C ILE A 125 -1.08 -27.94 7.92
N ASP A 126 -1.90 -28.05 6.89
CA ASP A 126 -2.15 -26.95 5.96
C ASP A 126 -2.78 -25.77 6.69
N LYS A 127 -2.37 -24.56 6.31
CA LYS A 127 -2.89 -23.30 6.82
C LYS A 127 -3.36 -22.41 5.68
N LYS A 128 -4.20 -21.44 6.03
CA LYS A 128 -4.73 -20.43 5.10
C LYS A 128 -4.21 -19.07 5.52
N ILE A 129 -3.38 -18.46 4.70
CA ILE A 129 -2.75 -17.16 4.96
C ILE A 129 -3.82 -16.07 4.88
N ARG A 130 -3.95 -15.31 5.97
CA ARG A 130 -4.76 -14.10 6.07
C ARG A 130 -3.93 -12.85 5.86
N ALA A 131 -2.67 -12.86 6.29
CA ALA A 131 -1.75 -11.74 6.10
C ALA A 131 -0.31 -12.21 6.13
N VAL A 132 0.55 -11.44 5.45
CA VAL A 132 2.00 -11.60 5.46
C VAL A 132 2.63 -10.25 5.78
N GLU A 133 3.55 -10.24 6.72
CA GLU A 133 4.29 -9.06 7.13
C GLU A 133 5.79 -9.36 7.14
N VAL A 134 6.54 -8.54 6.40
CA VAL A 134 8.02 -8.63 6.40
C VAL A 134 8.56 -7.53 7.28
N ILE A 135 9.42 -7.88 8.22
CA ILE A 135 10.12 -6.94 9.11
C ILE A 135 11.61 -7.04 8.83
N PRO A 136 12.18 -6.08 8.09
CA PRO A 136 13.63 -6.01 7.90
C PRO A 136 14.36 -5.93 9.23
N GLY A 137 15.41 -6.73 9.39
CA GLY A 137 16.30 -6.59 10.54
C GLY A 137 17.11 -5.30 10.46
N ASN A 138 17.37 -4.83 9.24
CA ASN A 138 18.05 -3.57 8.98
C ASN A 138 17.42 -2.83 7.80
N THR A 139 16.53 -1.88 8.11
CA THR A 139 15.80 -1.06 7.11
C THR A 139 16.70 -0.18 6.25
N SER A 140 17.97 0.02 6.62
CA SER A 140 18.88 0.87 5.85
C SER A 140 19.49 0.15 4.65
N ILE A 141 19.43 -1.18 4.60
CA ILE A 141 20.06 -1.98 3.55
C ILE A 141 19.12 -2.97 2.86
N VAL A 142 17.95 -3.26 3.41
CA VAL A 142 16.97 -4.11 2.74
C VAL A 142 16.18 -3.27 1.76
N HIS A 143 16.47 -3.41 0.45
CA HIS A 143 15.74 -2.71 -0.60
C HIS A 143 14.40 -3.37 -0.89
N HIS A 144 14.36 -4.69 -1.07
CA HIS A 144 13.12 -5.46 -1.09
C HIS A 144 13.33 -6.91 -0.66
N CYS A 145 12.23 -7.54 -0.29
CA CYS A 145 12.14 -8.96 -0.01
C CYS A 145 10.90 -9.53 -0.70
N LEU A 146 11.08 -10.59 -1.48
CA LEU A 146 9.98 -11.39 -2.01
C LEU A 146 9.87 -12.68 -1.19
N VAL A 147 8.67 -13.01 -0.75
CA VAL A 147 8.39 -14.17 0.09
C VAL A 147 7.70 -15.23 -0.72
N TYR A 148 8.35 -16.38 -0.87
CA TYR A 148 7.80 -17.53 -1.58
C TYR A 148 7.56 -18.70 -0.65
N ILE A 149 6.61 -19.54 -1.02
CA ILE A 149 6.40 -20.85 -0.43
C ILE A 149 6.75 -21.90 -1.49
N ASP A 150 7.65 -22.82 -1.17
CA ASP A 150 7.83 -24.08 -1.91
C ASP A 150 6.89 -25.13 -1.31
N PRO A 151 5.75 -25.41 -1.94
CA PRO A 151 4.76 -26.35 -1.41
C PRO A 151 5.25 -27.80 -1.43
N THR A 152 6.31 -28.10 -2.18
CA THR A 152 6.88 -29.44 -2.27
C THR A 152 7.82 -29.75 -1.11
N GLY A 153 8.35 -28.73 -0.44
CA GLY A 153 9.35 -28.86 0.61
C GLY A 153 10.71 -29.41 0.13
N ASN A 154 10.96 -29.43 -1.17
CA ASN A 154 12.15 -30.05 -1.78
C ASN A 154 13.29 -29.06 -2.04
N SER A 155 13.06 -27.76 -1.91
CA SER A 155 14.12 -26.75 -2.06
C SER A 155 15.24 -26.99 -1.05
N THR A 156 16.48 -26.79 -1.47
CA THR A 156 17.65 -26.96 -0.62
C THR A 156 17.65 -25.93 0.51
N ILE A 157 17.59 -26.41 1.75
CA ILE A 157 17.63 -25.54 2.94
C ILE A 157 18.97 -24.85 3.03
N GLY A 158 18.97 -23.53 3.33
CA GLY A 158 20.17 -22.74 3.52
C GLY A 158 20.19 -21.45 2.72
N ILE A 159 21.38 -21.01 2.35
CA ILE A 159 21.62 -19.74 1.66
C ILE A 159 22.04 -20.06 0.22
N GLU A 160 21.39 -19.40 -0.74
CA GLU A 160 21.74 -19.44 -2.16
C GLU A 160 22.10 -18.02 -2.62
N ASN A 161 23.34 -17.80 -3.02
CA ASN A 161 23.80 -16.52 -3.56
C ASN A 161 23.41 -16.39 -5.04
N ASP A 162 23.37 -15.15 -5.54
CA ASP A 162 22.96 -14.80 -6.90
C ASP A 162 21.55 -15.31 -7.24
N CYS A 163 20.67 -15.35 -6.23
CA CYS A 163 19.30 -15.88 -6.31
C CYS A 163 18.28 -14.73 -6.26
N MET A 164 17.48 -14.59 -7.32
CA MET A 164 16.41 -13.59 -7.44
C MET A 164 15.02 -14.15 -7.15
N GLY A 165 14.96 -15.39 -6.75
CA GLY A 165 13.74 -16.11 -6.42
C GLY A 165 13.75 -17.55 -6.95
N PRO A 166 12.95 -18.44 -6.36
CA PRO A 166 12.92 -19.85 -6.74
C PRO A 166 12.16 -20.06 -8.05
N SER A 167 12.58 -21.03 -8.85
CA SER A 167 11.90 -21.42 -10.08
C SER A 167 10.54 -22.10 -9.84
N ASN A 168 10.30 -22.65 -8.66
CA ASN A 168 9.11 -23.44 -8.30
C ASN A 168 8.37 -22.93 -7.05
N GLY A 169 8.61 -21.70 -6.62
CA GLY A 169 7.96 -21.10 -5.46
C GLY A 169 6.68 -20.36 -5.84
N VAL A 170 5.71 -20.37 -4.93
CA VAL A 170 4.50 -19.55 -5.00
C VAL A 170 4.79 -18.24 -4.27
N LEU A 171 4.73 -17.09 -4.95
CA LEU A 171 4.88 -15.78 -4.34
C LEU A 171 3.69 -15.52 -3.41
N VAL A 172 3.94 -15.23 -2.14
CA VAL A 172 2.90 -15.02 -1.13
C VAL A 172 3.01 -13.69 -0.40
N GLY A 173 4.12 -12.99 -0.57
CA GLY A 173 4.35 -11.71 0.10
C GLY A 173 5.50 -10.95 -0.52
N GLU A 174 5.53 -9.67 -0.22
CA GLU A 174 6.59 -8.75 -0.64
C GLU A 174 6.84 -7.70 0.43
N PHE A 175 8.01 -7.10 0.37
CA PHE A 175 8.36 -5.90 1.10
C PHE A 175 9.18 -4.98 0.18
N ALA A 176 8.83 -3.71 0.16
CA ALA A 176 9.66 -2.61 -0.29
C ALA A 176 9.55 -1.47 0.74
N PRO A 177 10.51 -0.53 0.81
CA PRO A 177 10.45 0.59 1.75
C PRO A 177 9.12 1.34 1.67
N GLY A 178 8.43 1.46 2.80
CA GLY A 178 7.11 2.10 2.89
C GLY A 178 5.91 1.23 2.47
N SER A 179 6.10 -0.04 2.07
CA SER A 179 4.99 -0.96 1.85
C SER A 179 4.27 -1.30 3.17
N LEU A 180 2.97 -1.54 3.07
CA LEU A 180 2.17 -2.05 4.19
C LEU A 180 2.20 -3.59 4.17
N PRO A 181 1.96 -4.25 5.31
CA PRO A 181 1.73 -5.69 5.32
C PRO A 181 0.62 -6.08 4.35
N ILE A 182 0.79 -7.17 3.62
CA ILE A 182 -0.25 -7.70 2.75
C ILE A 182 -1.34 -8.31 3.61
N THR A 183 -2.58 -7.82 3.46
CA THR A 183 -3.75 -8.33 4.18
C THR A 183 -4.83 -8.74 3.20
N TYR A 184 -5.33 -9.95 3.34
CA TYR A 184 -6.45 -10.46 2.55
C TYR A 184 -7.76 -10.25 3.32
N PRO A 185 -8.80 -9.73 2.65
CA PRO A 185 -10.09 -9.50 3.27
C PRO A 185 -10.82 -10.82 3.50
N GLY A 186 -11.59 -10.89 4.57
CA GLY A 186 -12.43 -12.05 4.84
C GLY A 186 -12.94 -12.11 6.26
N ASP A 187 -13.98 -12.91 6.44
CA ASP A 187 -14.58 -13.26 7.72
C ASP A 187 -14.79 -14.79 7.81
N ASP A 188 -15.52 -15.23 8.83
CA ASP A 188 -15.84 -16.66 9.01
C ASP A 188 -16.68 -17.25 7.88
N ASN A 189 -17.40 -16.43 7.10
CA ASN A 189 -18.29 -16.87 6.02
C ASN A 189 -17.53 -16.97 4.69
N MET A 190 -16.75 -15.94 4.36
CA MET A 190 -15.97 -15.88 3.12
C MET A 190 -14.61 -15.22 3.39
N ALA A 191 -13.54 -15.89 3.04
CA ALA A 191 -12.18 -15.41 3.19
C ALA A 191 -11.42 -15.53 1.88
N PHE A 192 -10.61 -14.51 1.59
CA PHE A 192 -9.61 -14.53 0.55
C PHE A 192 -8.23 -14.72 1.17
N GLY A 193 -7.33 -15.36 0.47
CA GLY A 193 -5.98 -15.58 0.97
C GLY A 193 -5.20 -16.57 0.15
N MET A 194 -4.14 -17.10 0.69
CA MET A 194 -3.29 -18.05 0.02
C MET A 194 -3.15 -19.32 0.83
N ASN A 195 -2.98 -20.45 0.17
CA ASN A 195 -2.71 -21.71 0.85
C ASN A 195 -1.26 -21.77 1.33
N PHE A 196 -1.07 -22.34 2.52
CA PHE A 196 0.24 -22.67 3.06
C PHE A 196 0.27 -24.15 3.43
N PRO A 197 0.70 -25.03 2.49
CA PRO A 197 0.71 -26.46 2.73
C PRO A 197 1.66 -26.89 3.85
N ALA A 198 1.31 -27.95 4.55
CA ALA A 198 2.17 -28.55 5.56
C ALA A 198 3.51 -28.99 4.95
N ASN A 199 4.56 -28.97 5.78
CA ASN A 199 5.93 -29.34 5.42
C ASN A 199 6.55 -28.53 4.25
N SER A 200 5.96 -27.40 3.88
CA SER A 200 6.52 -26.47 2.89
C SER A 200 7.79 -25.78 3.42
N ASN A 201 8.64 -25.33 2.52
CA ASN A 201 9.71 -24.39 2.83
C ASN A 201 9.27 -22.94 2.50
N VAL A 202 9.74 -21.99 3.29
CA VAL A 202 9.65 -20.56 2.98
C VAL A 202 10.97 -20.11 2.37
N ILE A 203 10.90 -19.37 1.27
CA ILE A 203 12.08 -18.84 0.58
C ILE A 203 11.97 -17.32 0.58
N LEU A 204 12.96 -16.66 1.16
CA LEU A 204 13.08 -15.21 1.20
C LEU A 204 14.10 -14.79 0.16
N ALA A 205 13.65 -14.20 -0.94
CA ALA A 205 14.52 -13.61 -1.95
C ALA A 205 14.79 -12.13 -1.57
N MET A 206 15.99 -11.90 -1.08
CA MET A 206 16.43 -10.61 -0.55
C MET A 206 17.26 -9.85 -1.57
N HIS A 207 17.05 -8.54 -1.62
CA HIS A 207 17.87 -7.61 -2.39
C HIS A 207 18.52 -6.59 -1.47
N TYR A 208 19.85 -6.57 -1.48
CA TYR A 208 20.69 -5.59 -0.80
C TYR A 208 21.40 -4.74 -1.84
N PRO A 209 21.21 -3.40 -1.86
CA PRO A 209 21.79 -2.52 -2.88
C PRO A 209 23.26 -2.27 -2.66
N ILE A 210 23.95 -1.82 -3.72
CA ILE A 210 25.31 -1.28 -3.65
C ILE A 210 25.39 -0.24 -2.53
N GLY A 211 26.48 -0.32 -1.74
CA GLY A 211 26.69 0.52 -0.55
C GLY A 211 26.36 -0.18 0.77
N SER A 212 25.78 -1.37 0.72
CA SER A 212 25.47 -2.18 1.92
C SER A 212 26.58 -3.18 2.30
N LEU A 213 27.71 -3.21 1.59
CA LEU A 213 28.80 -4.14 1.83
C LEU A 213 29.20 -4.20 3.32
N GLY A 214 29.25 -5.41 3.88
CA GLY A 214 29.70 -5.64 5.25
C GLY A 214 28.66 -5.29 6.32
N ILE A 215 27.48 -4.81 5.95
CA ILE A 215 26.39 -4.51 6.88
C ILE A 215 25.53 -5.76 7.07
N MET A 216 25.09 -5.99 8.31
CA MET A 216 24.32 -7.18 8.67
C MET A 216 22.82 -6.90 8.62
N ASP A 217 22.07 -7.93 8.23
CA ASP A 217 20.62 -8.03 8.31
C ASP A 217 20.17 -9.35 8.92
N SER A 218 18.96 -9.40 9.46
CA SER A 218 18.30 -10.59 9.96
C SER A 218 16.77 -10.44 9.88
N THR A 219 16.27 -10.31 8.66
CA THR A 219 14.86 -10.09 8.33
C THR A 219 13.96 -11.19 8.89
N GLN A 220 12.78 -10.82 9.36
CA GLN A 220 11.70 -11.74 9.79
C GLN A 220 10.52 -11.64 8.83
N VAL A 221 9.82 -12.76 8.66
CA VAL A 221 8.52 -12.80 7.99
C VAL A 221 7.51 -13.41 8.95
N HIS A 222 6.43 -12.68 9.14
CA HIS A 222 5.32 -13.06 9.99
C HIS A 222 4.13 -13.47 9.14
N PHE A 223 3.56 -14.63 9.44
CA PHE A 223 2.34 -15.12 8.83
C PHE A 223 1.22 -15.11 9.84
N TYR A 224 0.06 -14.67 9.36
CA TYR A 224 -1.19 -14.67 10.10
C TYR A 224 -2.17 -15.57 9.37
N PHE A 225 -2.82 -16.47 10.11
CA PHE A 225 -3.70 -17.46 9.51
C PHE A 225 -5.16 -17.21 9.84
N TYR A 226 -6.02 -17.67 8.95
CA TYR A 226 -7.42 -17.82 9.27
C TYR A 226 -7.60 -18.99 10.25
N PRO A 227 -8.69 -18.98 11.07
CA PRO A 227 -9.11 -20.16 11.82
C PRO A 227 -9.30 -21.36 10.87
N ASP A 228 -9.08 -22.57 11.39
CA ASP A 228 -9.16 -23.78 10.55
C ASP A 228 -10.58 -24.01 9.96
N GLN A 229 -11.60 -23.37 10.52
CA GLN A 229 -12.99 -23.44 10.08
C GLN A 229 -13.47 -22.16 9.41
N VAL A 230 -13.05 -21.94 8.16
CA VAL A 230 -13.62 -20.92 7.29
C VAL A 230 -14.62 -21.59 6.35
N ASN A 231 -15.88 -21.09 6.28
CA ASN A 231 -16.93 -21.70 5.48
C ASN A 231 -16.61 -21.73 3.99
N GLN A 232 -16.13 -20.61 3.45
CA GLN A 232 -15.72 -20.49 2.06
C GLN A 232 -14.34 -19.80 1.99
N PHE A 233 -13.35 -20.50 1.47
CA PHE A 233 -12.02 -19.95 1.22
C PHE A 233 -11.79 -19.80 -0.29
N ARG A 234 -11.33 -18.64 -0.71
CA ARG A 234 -11.01 -18.32 -2.09
C ARG A 234 -9.53 -17.99 -2.19
N GLU A 235 -8.81 -18.84 -2.89
CA GLU A 235 -7.38 -18.68 -3.07
C GLU A 235 -7.06 -17.52 -4.00
N ILE A 236 -6.13 -16.67 -3.60
CA ILE A 236 -5.54 -15.62 -4.44
C ILE A 236 -4.25 -16.17 -5.02
N GLU A 237 -4.11 -16.05 -6.32
CA GLU A 237 -2.88 -16.34 -7.06
C GLU A 237 -2.17 -15.03 -7.42
N ILE A 238 -0.83 -15.05 -7.41
CA ILE A 238 0.02 -13.93 -7.84
C ILE A 238 0.91 -14.43 -8.98
N ASN A 239 0.67 -13.89 -10.19
CA ASN A 239 1.43 -14.32 -11.37
C ASN A 239 1.85 -13.12 -12.24
N PRO A 240 3.07 -13.15 -12.86
CA PRO A 240 3.51 -12.16 -13.84
C PRO A 240 2.82 -12.39 -15.18
N ILE A 241 1.65 -11.82 -15.37
CA ILE A 241 0.80 -12.04 -16.55
C ILE A 241 1.33 -11.31 -17.79
N VAL A 242 1.83 -10.10 -17.64
CA VAL A 242 2.47 -9.36 -18.73
C VAL A 242 3.94 -9.15 -18.37
N GLN A 243 4.84 -9.62 -19.24
CA GLN A 243 6.28 -9.48 -19.00
C GLN A 243 7.03 -9.48 -20.34
N ASN A 244 8.01 -8.59 -20.47
CA ASN A 244 8.87 -8.51 -21.64
C ASN A 244 10.34 -8.44 -21.25
N PHE A 245 11.11 -9.41 -21.66
CA PHE A 245 12.55 -9.50 -21.47
C PHE A 245 13.34 -9.42 -22.80
N SER A 246 12.68 -8.91 -23.87
CA SER A 246 13.27 -8.92 -25.22
C SER A 246 13.42 -7.49 -25.78
N PHE A 247 13.61 -6.47 -24.93
CA PHE A 247 13.82 -5.11 -25.39
C PHE A 247 15.13 -4.51 -24.90
N CYS A 248 15.60 -3.50 -25.62
CA CYS A 248 16.68 -2.63 -25.22
C CYS A 248 16.28 -1.17 -25.47
N VAL A 249 16.80 -0.27 -24.65
CA VAL A 249 16.71 1.18 -24.82
C VAL A 249 18.09 1.71 -25.19
N PRO A 250 18.32 2.14 -26.45
CA PRO A 250 19.61 2.64 -26.88
C PRO A 250 20.08 3.86 -26.08
N ALA A 251 21.39 4.06 -26.00
CA ALA A 251 21.98 5.23 -25.36
C ALA A 251 21.44 6.54 -25.94
N ASN A 252 21.14 7.50 -25.08
CA ASN A 252 20.60 8.82 -25.41
C ASN A 252 19.25 8.81 -26.18
N GLN A 253 18.43 7.78 -25.95
CA GLN A 253 17.09 7.68 -26.53
C GLN A 253 16.04 7.42 -25.46
N THR A 254 14.81 7.83 -25.80
CA THR A 254 13.60 7.36 -25.13
C THR A 254 13.02 6.20 -25.90
N ASN A 255 12.27 5.32 -25.25
CA ASN A 255 11.59 4.20 -25.90
C ASN A 255 10.21 3.98 -25.27
N THR A 256 9.29 3.47 -26.10
CA THR A 256 7.99 2.98 -25.65
C THR A 256 7.90 1.49 -25.99
N VAL A 257 7.72 0.68 -24.97
CA VAL A 257 7.58 -0.76 -25.11
C VAL A 257 6.14 -1.13 -24.87
N HIS A 258 5.58 -1.93 -25.77
CA HIS A 258 4.24 -2.48 -25.67
C HIS A 258 4.33 -4.00 -25.47
N ASP A 259 3.45 -4.51 -24.61
CA ASP A 259 3.27 -5.95 -24.50
C ASP A 259 1.81 -6.29 -24.22
N SER A 260 1.45 -7.54 -24.43
CA SER A 260 0.09 -8.01 -24.22
C SER A 260 0.03 -9.50 -23.93
N TYR A 261 -0.95 -9.88 -23.13
CA TYR A 261 -1.29 -11.27 -22.85
C TYR A 261 -2.71 -11.55 -23.31
N GLN A 262 -2.88 -12.60 -24.12
CA GLN A 262 -4.18 -13.11 -24.53
C GLN A 262 -4.65 -14.16 -23.53
N VAL A 263 -5.67 -13.83 -22.74
CA VAL A 263 -6.35 -14.82 -21.90
C VAL A 263 -6.97 -15.88 -22.80
N PRO A 264 -6.69 -17.19 -22.60
CA PRO A 264 -7.28 -18.22 -23.45
C PRO A 264 -8.82 -18.19 -23.41
N ILE A 265 -9.48 -18.37 -24.55
CA ILE A 265 -10.94 -18.23 -24.68
C ILE A 265 -11.74 -19.21 -23.80
N PHE A 266 -11.14 -20.35 -23.48
CA PHE A 266 -11.75 -21.38 -22.64
C PHE A 266 -11.29 -21.30 -21.17
N TYR A 267 -10.49 -20.28 -20.82
CA TYR A 267 -10.10 -20.07 -19.43
C TYR A 267 -11.30 -19.53 -18.64
N PRO A 268 -11.48 -19.93 -17.39
CA PRO A 268 -12.52 -19.34 -16.55
C PRO A 268 -12.36 -17.82 -16.46
N ASP A 269 -13.48 -17.12 -16.29
CA ASP A 269 -13.43 -15.71 -15.93
C ASP A 269 -12.68 -15.53 -14.62
N LEU A 270 -11.95 -14.43 -14.49
CA LEU A 270 -11.13 -14.13 -13.32
C LEU A 270 -11.63 -12.87 -12.60
N SER A 271 -11.49 -12.87 -11.29
CA SER A 271 -11.63 -11.69 -10.43
C SER A 271 -10.27 -11.17 -10.03
N LEU A 272 -9.88 -10.00 -10.52
CA LEU A 272 -8.64 -9.35 -10.13
C LEU A 272 -8.78 -8.68 -8.76
N PHE A 273 -7.93 -9.09 -7.84
CA PHE A 273 -7.78 -8.50 -6.52
C PHE A 273 -6.83 -7.31 -6.51
N GLY A 274 -5.77 -7.35 -7.32
CA GLY A 274 -4.77 -6.30 -7.39
C GLY A 274 -3.79 -6.46 -8.54
N VAL A 275 -2.88 -5.49 -8.65
CA VAL A 275 -1.80 -5.46 -9.64
C VAL A 275 -0.52 -4.94 -9.01
N PHE A 276 0.62 -5.43 -9.48
CA PHE A 276 1.94 -4.95 -9.11
C PHE A 276 2.78 -4.70 -10.37
N PRO A 277 2.86 -3.45 -10.85
CA PRO A 277 3.74 -3.07 -11.95
C PRO A 277 5.18 -2.94 -11.47
N HIS A 278 6.14 -3.35 -12.31
CA HIS A 278 7.56 -3.29 -12.00
C HIS A 278 8.39 -2.86 -13.20
N MET A 279 9.23 -1.85 -13.00
CA MET A 279 10.29 -1.35 -13.90
C MET A 279 11.52 -0.99 -13.07
N HIS A 280 12.64 -0.70 -13.71
CA HIS A 280 13.85 -0.22 -13.04
C HIS A 280 14.07 1.29 -13.21
N LEU A 281 15.36 1.73 -13.17
CA LEU A 281 15.76 3.13 -13.00
C LEU A 281 15.41 4.07 -14.15
N ILE A 282 15.40 3.58 -15.40
CA ILE A 282 15.09 4.44 -16.54
C ILE A 282 13.62 4.41 -16.95
N GLY A 283 12.77 3.69 -16.20
CA GLY A 283 11.32 3.74 -16.33
C GLY A 283 10.77 5.15 -16.09
N LYS A 284 9.73 5.55 -16.82
CA LYS A 284 9.06 6.85 -16.71
C LYS A 284 7.56 6.76 -16.48
N SER A 285 6.90 5.82 -17.10
CA SER A 285 5.49 5.57 -16.87
C SER A 285 5.11 4.17 -17.29
N ILE A 286 4.07 3.64 -16.69
CA ILE A 286 3.49 2.34 -17.05
C ILE A 286 1.97 2.42 -16.97
N GLU A 287 1.29 1.81 -17.96
CA GLU A 287 -0.16 1.75 -18.04
C GLU A 287 -0.59 0.35 -18.43
N THR A 288 -1.62 -0.19 -17.76
CA THR A 288 -2.13 -1.54 -18.02
C THR A 288 -3.65 -1.54 -17.97
N TYR A 289 -4.27 -2.17 -18.98
CA TYR A 289 -5.73 -2.31 -19.12
C TYR A 289 -6.10 -3.63 -19.83
N GLY A 290 -7.34 -4.06 -19.64
CA GLY A 290 -7.92 -5.21 -20.34
C GLY A 290 -8.91 -4.78 -21.41
N ILE A 291 -9.00 -5.54 -22.48
CA ILE A 291 -10.05 -5.44 -23.51
C ILE A 291 -10.80 -6.74 -23.52
N SER A 292 -12.09 -6.72 -23.19
CA SER A 292 -12.96 -7.88 -23.21
C SER A 292 -13.24 -8.37 -24.63
N PRO A 293 -13.73 -9.60 -24.85
CA PRO A 293 -14.13 -10.07 -26.17
C PRO A 293 -15.20 -9.20 -26.84
N ASN A 294 -15.98 -8.44 -26.07
CA ASN A 294 -17.00 -7.51 -26.58
C ASN A 294 -16.42 -6.14 -26.96
N GLY A 295 -15.13 -5.89 -26.68
CA GLY A 295 -14.44 -4.61 -26.94
C GLY A 295 -14.46 -3.62 -25.78
N ASP A 296 -15.08 -3.96 -24.66
CA ASP A 296 -15.10 -3.10 -23.48
C ASP A 296 -13.71 -3.03 -22.83
N THR A 297 -13.33 -1.83 -22.38
CA THR A 297 -12.03 -1.61 -21.73
C THR A 297 -12.18 -1.53 -20.22
N THR A 298 -11.34 -2.26 -19.50
CA THR A 298 -11.22 -2.23 -18.04
C THR A 298 -9.83 -1.73 -17.67
N ASN A 299 -9.75 -0.57 -17.01
CA ASN A 299 -8.50 0.02 -16.55
C ASN A 299 -7.99 -0.71 -15.29
N PHE A 300 -6.71 -1.09 -15.27
CA PHE A 300 -6.10 -1.75 -14.11
C PHE A 300 -5.20 -0.78 -13.33
N VAL A 301 -4.10 -0.35 -13.92
CA VAL A 301 -3.16 0.58 -13.27
C VAL A 301 -2.54 1.51 -14.29
N LYS A 302 -2.35 2.77 -13.90
CA LYS A 302 -1.53 3.75 -14.60
C LYS A 302 -0.66 4.48 -13.61
N VAL A 303 0.65 4.41 -13.81
CA VAL A 303 1.66 5.16 -13.07
C VAL A 303 2.26 6.19 -14.02
N PRO A 304 1.79 7.45 -14.01
CA PRO A 304 2.22 8.47 -14.97
C PRO A 304 3.64 8.97 -14.72
N ASN A 305 4.11 8.88 -13.48
CA ASN A 305 5.45 9.27 -13.08
C ASN A 305 6.04 8.12 -12.27
N TRP A 306 6.77 7.23 -12.94
CA TRP A 306 7.43 6.12 -12.29
C TRP A 306 8.56 6.61 -11.40
N ASP A 307 8.60 6.04 -10.18
CA ASP A 307 9.68 6.24 -9.23
C ASP A 307 10.10 4.86 -8.70
N PHE A 308 11.34 4.48 -8.94
CA PHE A 308 11.89 3.19 -8.55
C PHE A 308 11.88 2.98 -7.02
N GLU A 309 11.94 4.06 -6.24
CA GLU A 309 11.90 4.01 -4.78
C GLU A 309 10.50 3.73 -4.21
N TRP A 310 9.43 3.93 -5.00
CA TRP A 310 8.04 3.80 -4.57
C TRP A 310 7.27 2.75 -5.36
N GLN A 311 7.71 1.51 -5.23
CA GLN A 311 7.06 0.36 -5.85
C GLN A 311 6.11 -0.33 -4.85
N GLY A 312 5.10 -1.04 -5.35
CA GLY A 312 4.21 -1.81 -4.49
C GLY A 312 3.04 -2.47 -5.23
N ALA A 313 2.43 -3.42 -4.54
CA ALA A 313 1.17 -4.01 -4.97
C ALA A 313 0.01 -3.07 -4.65
N TYR A 314 -0.86 -2.87 -5.63
CA TYR A 314 -2.05 -2.03 -5.53
C TYR A 314 -3.29 -2.91 -5.55
N HIS A 315 -3.98 -3.00 -4.41
CA HIS A 315 -5.21 -3.78 -4.26
C HIS A 315 -6.41 -2.94 -4.64
N PHE A 316 -7.32 -3.47 -5.46
CA PHE A 316 -8.54 -2.74 -5.85
C PHE A 316 -9.52 -2.61 -4.69
N ASN A 317 -10.30 -1.52 -4.64
CA ASN A 317 -11.41 -1.37 -3.70
C ASN A 317 -12.50 -2.41 -3.97
N LYS A 318 -12.71 -2.70 -5.26
CA LYS A 318 -13.63 -3.73 -5.77
C LYS A 318 -12.90 -4.54 -6.81
N MET A 319 -13.10 -5.84 -6.81
CA MET A 319 -12.47 -6.71 -7.81
C MET A 319 -12.86 -6.29 -9.22
N LYS A 320 -11.96 -6.51 -10.16
CA LYS A 320 -12.20 -6.27 -11.58
C LYS A 320 -12.30 -7.59 -12.31
N LYS A 321 -13.37 -7.74 -13.08
CA LYS A 321 -13.57 -8.95 -13.87
C LYS A 321 -12.69 -8.94 -15.12
N ILE A 322 -12.13 -10.10 -15.45
CA ILE A 322 -11.51 -10.40 -16.73
C ILE A 322 -12.23 -11.63 -17.31
N ASP A 323 -12.85 -11.46 -18.47
CA ASP A 323 -13.50 -12.56 -19.19
C ASP A 323 -12.47 -13.44 -19.90
N GLY A 324 -12.75 -14.74 -20.00
CA GLY A 324 -12.01 -15.62 -20.88
C GLY A 324 -11.99 -15.05 -22.31
N GLY A 325 -10.84 -15.05 -22.98
CA GLY A 325 -10.65 -14.43 -24.29
C GLY A 325 -10.33 -12.94 -24.28
N SER A 326 -10.23 -12.28 -23.11
CA SER A 326 -9.78 -10.89 -23.00
C SER A 326 -8.31 -10.73 -23.41
N ILE A 327 -7.94 -9.51 -23.84
CA ILE A 327 -6.55 -9.14 -24.10
C ILE A 327 -6.12 -8.15 -23.01
N ILE A 328 -5.12 -8.50 -22.22
CA ILE A 328 -4.47 -7.59 -21.29
C ILE A 328 -3.35 -6.87 -22.03
N LYS A 329 -3.33 -5.55 -22.01
CA LYS A 329 -2.32 -4.73 -22.69
C LYS A 329 -1.59 -3.87 -21.67
N SER A 330 -0.27 -3.73 -21.89
CA SER A 330 0.58 -2.83 -21.11
C SER A 330 1.47 -2.01 -22.00
N ILE A 331 1.73 -0.77 -21.57
CA ILE A 331 2.57 0.21 -22.24
C ILE A 331 3.52 0.79 -21.20
N ALA A 332 4.82 0.69 -21.46
CA ALA A 332 5.86 1.26 -20.61
C ALA A 332 6.71 2.27 -21.38
N HIS A 333 7.03 3.40 -20.77
CA HIS A 333 7.90 4.42 -21.32
C HIS A 333 9.21 4.48 -20.55
N TYR A 334 10.33 4.59 -21.28
CA TYR A 334 11.70 4.63 -20.77
C TYR A 334 12.45 5.84 -21.27
N ASP A 335 13.35 6.37 -20.44
CA ASP A 335 14.24 7.49 -20.79
C ASP A 335 15.69 7.14 -20.45
N ASN A 336 16.46 6.72 -21.46
CA ASN A 336 17.91 6.42 -21.36
C ASN A 336 18.75 7.61 -21.84
N THR A 337 18.32 8.84 -21.59
CA THR A 337 19.08 10.05 -21.93
C THR A 337 19.91 10.55 -20.75
N SER A 338 20.85 11.44 -21.03
CA SER A 338 21.63 12.14 -20.01
C SER A 338 20.80 13.15 -19.18
N ALA A 339 19.58 13.48 -19.60
CA ALA A 339 18.65 14.31 -18.85
C ALA A 339 17.94 13.55 -17.74
N ASN A 340 17.89 12.24 -17.83
CA ASN A 340 17.34 11.40 -16.77
C ASN A 340 18.33 11.26 -15.62
N LEU A 341 18.05 11.89 -14.49
CA LEU A 341 18.91 11.88 -13.31
C LEU A 341 19.04 10.50 -12.64
N HIS A 342 18.13 9.57 -12.95
CA HIS A 342 18.16 8.18 -12.47
C HIS A 342 18.88 7.23 -13.44
N ASN A 343 19.46 7.74 -14.54
CA ASN A 343 20.20 6.90 -15.46
C ASN A 343 21.45 6.31 -14.76
N PRO A 344 21.59 4.98 -14.70
CA PRO A 344 22.72 4.35 -14.01
C PRO A 344 24.06 4.59 -14.70
N ASN A 345 24.06 5.06 -15.96
CA ASN A 345 25.26 5.23 -16.77
C ASN A 345 25.54 6.69 -17.10
N THR A 346 26.79 7.15 -16.87
CA THR A 346 27.25 8.48 -17.26
C THR A 346 28.60 8.37 -17.98
N PRO A 347 28.68 8.54 -19.32
CA PRO A 347 27.54 8.83 -20.25
C PRO A 347 26.58 7.64 -20.42
N PRO A 348 25.35 7.89 -20.89
CA PRO A 348 24.37 6.82 -21.14
C PRO A 348 24.92 5.72 -22.04
N GLN A 349 24.60 4.48 -21.71
CA GLN A 349 24.89 3.27 -22.49
C GLN A 349 23.59 2.57 -22.85
N THR A 350 23.61 1.69 -23.86
CA THR A 350 22.42 0.87 -24.16
C THR A 350 22.07 0.00 -22.96
N ILE A 351 20.83 0.06 -22.49
CA ILE A 351 20.28 -0.73 -21.39
C ILE A 351 19.28 -1.72 -21.98
N CYS A 352 19.49 -2.99 -21.73
CA CYS A 352 18.59 -4.05 -22.16
C CYS A 352 17.80 -4.62 -20.96
N ALA A 353 16.75 -5.38 -21.25
CA ALA A 353 16.00 -6.09 -20.24
C ALA A 353 16.90 -7.11 -19.51
N GLY A 354 16.83 -7.12 -18.19
CA GLY A 354 17.61 -7.97 -17.30
C GLY A 354 17.20 -7.80 -15.85
N PHE A 355 17.90 -8.48 -14.96
CA PHE A 355 17.50 -8.58 -13.56
C PHE A 355 18.28 -7.61 -12.64
N ASN A 356 19.42 -7.06 -13.05
CA ASN A 356 20.13 -6.10 -12.23
C ASN A 356 19.38 -4.76 -12.20
N THR A 357 19.49 -4.03 -11.11
CA THR A 357 18.88 -2.68 -10.99
C THR A 357 19.34 -1.74 -12.11
N THR A 358 20.56 -1.95 -12.64
CA THR A 358 21.12 -1.19 -13.78
C THR A 358 20.66 -1.66 -15.16
N ASP A 359 20.03 -2.84 -15.26
CA ASP A 359 19.28 -3.30 -16.43
C ASP A 359 17.89 -2.67 -16.42
N GLU A 360 16.95 -3.15 -17.23
CA GLU A 360 15.56 -2.75 -17.19
C GLU A 360 14.61 -3.93 -17.08
N MET A 361 13.40 -3.65 -16.55
CA MET A 361 12.32 -4.64 -16.51
C MET A 361 11.01 -4.06 -17.05
N PHE A 362 10.17 -4.94 -17.54
CA PHE A 362 8.79 -4.67 -17.88
C PHE A 362 7.96 -5.86 -17.43
N VAL A 363 7.46 -5.80 -16.21
CA VAL A 363 6.68 -6.89 -15.60
C VAL A 363 5.46 -6.33 -14.88
N ILE A 364 4.31 -6.96 -15.05
CA ILE A 364 3.12 -6.69 -14.28
C ILE A 364 2.60 -8.00 -13.68
N TYR A 365 2.66 -8.07 -12.36
CA TYR A 365 2.02 -9.14 -11.61
C TYR A 365 0.55 -8.82 -11.40
N PHE A 366 -0.27 -9.84 -11.46
CA PHE A 366 -1.69 -9.78 -11.13
C PHE A 366 -1.98 -10.68 -9.95
N LEU A 367 -2.80 -10.16 -9.04
CA LEU A 367 -3.37 -10.89 -7.91
C LEU A 367 -4.81 -11.21 -8.31
N PHE A 368 -5.18 -12.47 -8.40
CA PHE A 368 -6.49 -12.86 -8.91
C PHE A 368 -7.00 -14.18 -8.28
N THR A 369 -8.28 -14.42 -8.45
CA THR A 369 -8.96 -15.68 -8.11
C THR A 369 -9.98 -16.00 -9.18
N ASP A 370 -10.53 -17.21 -9.18
CA ASP A 370 -11.65 -17.59 -10.04
C ASP A 370 -12.83 -16.64 -9.81
N TYR A 371 -13.49 -16.22 -10.90
CA TYR A 371 -14.63 -15.29 -10.81
C TYR A 371 -15.86 -15.98 -10.23
N MET A 372 -16.51 -15.28 -9.33
CA MET A 372 -17.87 -15.58 -8.85
C MET A 372 -18.79 -14.41 -9.15
N ILE A 373 -20.03 -14.72 -9.55
CA ILE A 373 -21.02 -13.68 -9.87
C ILE A 373 -21.19 -12.74 -8.68
N GLY A 374 -21.00 -11.44 -8.92
CA GLY A 374 -21.13 -10.40 -7.92
C GLY A 374 -19.81 -9.92 -7.29
N ASP A 375 -18.67 -10.51 -7.63
CA ASP A 375 -17.36 -10.12 -7.09
C ASP A 375 -17.05 -8.64 -7.29
N GLU A 376 -17.43 -8.09 -8.44
CA GLU A 376 -17.25 -6.69 -8.78
C GLU A 376 -18.07 -5.71 -7.91
N THR A 377 -19.01 -6.26 -7.12
CA THR A 377 -19.83 -5.48 -6.17
C THR A 377 -19.34 -5.58 -4.73
N LEU A 378 -18.44 -6.53 -4.43
CA LEU A 378 -17.90 -6.72 -3.10
C LEU A 378 -17.04 -5.51 -2.69
N ASP A 379 -17.36 -4.95 -1.53
CA ASP A 379 -16.51 -3.95 -0.88
C ASP A 379 -15.47 -4.66 -0.02
N LEU A 380 -14.24 -4.72 -0.54
CA LEU A 380 -13.14 -5.46 0.10
C LEU A 380 -12.69 -4.82 1.43
N ASP A 381 -12.92 -3.51 1.62
CA ASP A 381 -12.62 -2.85 2.88
C ASP A 381 -13.62 -3.24 3.97
N SER A 382 -14.91 -3.33 3.62
CA SER A 382 -15.94 -3.80 4.54
C SER A 382 -15.72 -5.25 4.97
N LEU A 383 -15.29 -6.12 4.06
CA LEU A 383 -14.94 -7.51 4.40
C LEU A 383 -13.75 -7.59 5.35
N SER A 384 -12.76 -6.72 5.19
CA SER A 384 -11.59 -6.68 6.08
C SER A 384 -11.95 -6.27 7.51
N GLN A 385 -12.95 -5.42 7.69
CA GLN A 385 -13.39 -4.94 9.01
C GLN A 385 -14.13 -6.01 9.81
N ASN A 386 -14.87 -6.88 9.14
CA ASN A 386 -15.65 -7.93 9.81
C ASN A 386 -14.80 -9.10 10.30
N GLY A 387 -13.63 -9.33 9.71
CA GLY A 387 -12.72 -10.45 10.05
C GLY A 387 -11.69 -10.16 11.14
N MET A 388 -11.57 -8.93 11.62
CA MET A 388 -10.55 -8.54 12.61
C MET A 388 -11.17 -8.19 13.96
N THR A 389 -11.62 -9.19 14.71
CA THR A 389 -12.23 -8.99 16.05
C THR A 389 -11.22 -8.82 17.19
N SER A 390 -9.91 -8.68 16.94
CA SER A 390 -8.92 -8.60 18.03
C SER A 390 -7.67 -7.75 17.80
N VAL A 391 -7.61 -6.92 16.76
CA VAL A 391 -6.55 -5.91 16.65
C VAL A 391 -7.20 -4.55 16.60
N GLU A 392 -6.93 -3.69 17.58
CA GLU A 392 -7.24 -2.28 17.47
C GLU A 392 -6.54 -1.74 16.22
N ASN A 393 -7.31 -1.61 15.13
CA ASN A 393 -6.87 -1.01 13.88
C ASN A 393 -6.70 0.50 14.08
N ASN A 394 -5.65 0.90 14.78
CA ASN A 394 -5.26 2.30 14.88
C ASN A 394 -4.66 2.86 13.57
N PHE A 395 -4.58 2.06 12.50
CA PHE A 395 -3.90 2.43 11.25
C PHE A 395 -4.82 2.57 10.02
N LEU A 396 -6.05 2.13 10.10
CA LEU A 396 -6.96 2.34 8.99
C LEU A 396 -7.67 3.67 9.17
N TYR A 397 -7.51 4.55 8.23
CA TYR A 397 -8.29 5.77 8.02
C TYR A 397 -9.78 5.44 7.79
N ASN A 398 -10.40 4.75 8.73
CA ASN A 398 -11.83 4.80 8.89
C ASN A 398 -12.09 6.11 9.62
N ASN A 399 -12.27 7.17 8.83
CA ASN A 399 -12.86 8.36 9.37
C ASN A 399 -14.28 7.96 9.80
N PRO A 400 -14.51 7.64 11.08
CA PRO A 400 -15.85 7.23 11.52
C PRO A 400 -16.84 8.37 11.38
N ILE A 401 -16.37 9.50 10.86
CA ILE A 401 -17.08 10.75 10.71
C ILE A 401 -17.09 11.15 9.24
N ASN A 402 -18.28 11.23 8.66
CA ASN A 402 -18.51 11.75 7.33
C ASN A 402 -19.26 13.08 7.42
N ILE A 403 -18.81 14.07 6.64
CA ILE A 403 -19.42 15.40 6.56
C ILE A 403 -19.76 15.67 5.10
N PHE A 404 -21.05 15.93 4.84
CA PHE A 404 -21.51 16.21 3.48
C PHE A 404 -22.70 17.18 3.46
N PRO A 405 -22.85 18.04 2.44
CA PRO A 405 -21.84 18.29 1.41
C PRO A 405 -20.60 19.01 1.99
N ASN A 406 -19.47 18.79 1.36
CA ASN A 406 -18.24 19.48 1.67
C ASN A 406 -17.61 19.90 0.32
N PRO A 407 -17.47 21.21 0.02
CA PRO A 407 -17.70 22.36 0.91
C PRO A 407 -19.16 22.59 1.31
N VAL A 408 -19.35 23.20 2.48
CA VAL A 408 -20.67 23.47 3.05
C VAL A 408 -21.31 24.71 2.42
N GLU A 409 -22.49 24.57 1.82
CA GLU A 409 -23.23 25.71 1.25
C GLU A 409 -24.16 26.36 2.30
N LYS A 410 -25.27 25.69 2.65
CA LYS A 410 -26.28 26.19 3.60
C LYS A 410 -26.38 25.33 4.84
N SER A 411 -26.32 24.03 4.67
CA SER A 411 -26.35 23.04 5.74
C SER A 411 -25.43 21.90 5.41
N PHE A 412 -25.00 21.15 6.41
CA PHE A 412 -24.18 19.98 6.27
C PHE A 412 -24.60 18.89 7.26
N THR A 413 -24.39 17.65 6.88
CA THR A 413 -24.67 16.50 7.71
C THR A 413 -23.36 15.99 8.30
N VAL A 414 -23.32 15.78 9.59
CA VAL A 414 -22.29 15.00 10.28
C VAL A 414 -22.86 13.60 10.51
N LYS A 415 -22.20 12.59 9.95
CA LYS A 415 -22.56 11.19 10.13
C LYS A 415 -21.38 10.47 10.77
N SER A 416 -21.64 9.68 11.81
CA SER A 416 -20.64 8.83 12.45
C SER A 416 -21.06 7.37 12.39
N ASN A 417 -20.10 6.46 12.30
CA ASN A 417 -20.36 5.02 12.44
C ASN A 417 -20.51 4.59 13.90
N TRP A 418 -20.27 5.51 14.86
CA TRP A 418 -20.53 5.22 16.27
C TRP A 418 -22.03 5.31 16.60
N PRO A 419 -22.53 4.44 17.48
CA PRO A 419 -23.87 4.59 18.04
C PRO A 419 -24.03 5.91 18.79
N ILE A 420 -25.22 6.51 18.75
CA ILE A 420 -25.48 7.79 19.44
C ILE A 420 -25.15 7.74 20.94
N ARG A 421 -25.38 6.58 21.58
CA ARG A 421 -25.08 6.37 23.01
C ARG A 421 -23.59 6.49 23.38
N GLU A 422 -22.69 6.38 22.40
CA GLU A 422 -21.24 6.43 22.58
C GLU A 422 -20.68 7.81 22.27
N ILE A 423 -21.52 8.75 21.84
CA ILE A 423 -21.10 10.12 21.52
C ILE A 423 -21.56 11.06 22.62
N ASP A 424 -20.61 11.65 23.31
CA ASP A 424 -20.89 12.61 24.37
C ASP A 424 -21.04 14.04 23.86
N LYS A 425 -20.16 14.45 22.96
CA LYS A 425 -20.05 15.84 22.55
C LYS A 425 -19.48 15.97 21.13
N ILE A 426 -19.97 16.98 20.39
CA ILE A 426 -19.43 17.40 19.11
C ILE A 426 -18.97 18.86 19.21
N GLU A 427 -17.78 19.15 18.73
CA GLU A 427 -17.21 20.47 18.73
C GLU A 427 -16.69 20.83 17.32
N PHE A 428 -16.86 22.09 16.96
CA PHE A 428 -16.40 22.65 15.68
C PHE A 428 -15.37 23.77 15.97
N TYR A 429 -14.26 23.75 15.26
CA TYR A 429 -13.16 24.68 15.40
C TYR A 429 -12.88 25.40 14.09
N ASN A 430 -12.38 26.64 14.15
CA ASN A 430 -11.86 27.33 12.98
C ASN A 430 -10.45 26.81 12.62
N VAL A 431 -9.91 27.27 11.49
CA VAL A 431 -8.55 26.93 11.03
C VAL A 431 -7.43 27.35 11.99
N GLY A 432 -7.70 28.29 12.89
CA GLY A 432 -6.78 28.72 13.95
C GLY A 432 -6.92 27.91 15.25
N GLY A 433 -7.72 26.82 15.27
CA GLY A 433 -7.91 25.96 16.44
C GLY A 433 -8.82 26.54 17.53
N ASN A 434 -9.55 27.65 17.27
CA ASN A 434 -10.47 28.21 18.22
C ASN A 434 -11.83 27.51 18.12
N LEU A 435 -12.40 27.15 19.28
CA LEU A 435 -13.73 26.55 19.36
C LEU A 435 -14.78 27.57 18.86
N ILE A 436 -15.61 27.12 17.91
CA ILE A 436 -16.67 27.94 17.31
C ILE A 436 -18.05 27.53 17.83
N TYR A 437 -18.25 26.22 17.96
CA TYR A 437 -19.52 25.63 18.36
C TYR A 437 -19.29 24.34 19.12
N SER A 438 -20.09 24.10 20.15
CA SER A 438 -20.06 22.86 20.93
C SER A 438 -21.47 22.40 21.22
N GLU A 439 -21.72 21.11 21.14
CA GLU A 439 -22.98 20.48 21.45
C GLU A 439 -22.78 19.16 22.18
N ILE A 440 -23.52 18.98 23.29
CA ILE A 440 -23.56 17.72 24.03
C ILE A 440 -24.63 16.82 23.37
N ILE A 441 -24.27 15.59 23.08
CA ILE A 441 -25.15 14.59 22.48
C ILE A 441 -25.62 13.64 23.57
N ASN A 442 -26.87 13.83 24.02
CA ASN A 442 -27.50 12.98 25.04
C ASN A 442 -28.45 11.98 24.35
N GLY A 443 -27.95 10.84 23.91
CA GLY A 443 -28.74 9.82 23.24
C GLY A 443 -28.53 8.43 23.84
N LEU A 444 -29.62 7.66 23.96
CA LEU A 444 -29.59 6.26 24.42
C LEU A 444 -29.76 5.24 23.27
N SER A 445 -29.68 5.71 22.02
CA SER A 445 -29.94 4.89 20.84
C SER A 445 -28.72 4.12 20.37
N ASN A 446 -28.91 2.88 19.94
CA ASN A 446 -27.89 2.07 19.25
C ASN A 446 -27.78 2.42 17.74
N LEU A 447 -28.59 3.35 17.24
CA LEU A 447 -28.49 3.83 15.86
C LEU A 447 -27.24 4.66 15.68
N HIS A 448 -26.63 4.58 14.50
CA HIS A 448 -25.48 5.41 14.14
C HIS A 448 -25.84 6.88 14.17
N PHE A 449 -24.91 7.71 14.64
CA PHE A 449 -25.13 9.15 14.73
C PHE A 449 -25.23 9.77 13.33
N GLN A 450 -26.32 10.54 13.10
CA GLN A 450 -26.45 11.39 11.94
C GLN A 450 -27.21 12.65 12.33
N LYS A 451 -26.60 13.83 12.07
CA LYS A 451 -27.22 15.12 12.38
C LYS A 451 -26.94 16.16 11.31
N ILE A 452 -27.97 16.94 10.97
CA ILE A 452 -27.87 18.05 10.03
C ILE A 452 -27.64 19.34 10.82
N TYR A 453 -26.62 20.09 10.42
CA TYR A 453 -26.26 21.38 10.99
C TYR A 453 -26.51 22.50 9.98
N ASP A 454 -27.09 23.62 10.44
CA ASP A 454 -27.24 24.84 9.67
C ASP A 454 -25.93 25.63 9.75
N LYS A 455 -25.33 25.94 8.61
CA LYS A 455 -24.08 26.69 8.52
C LYS A 455 -24.12 28.02 9.26
N SER A 456 -25.24 28.75 9.16
CA SER A 456 -25.38 30.06 9.80
C SER A 456 -25.42 29.99 11.32
N LYS A 457 -25.85 28.86 11.88
CA LYS A 457 -25.89 28.64 13.34
C LYS A 457 -24.54 28.19 13.90
N VAL A 458 -23.82 27.37 13.15
CA VAL A 458 -22.52 26.84 13.58
C VAL A 458 -21.40 27.85 13.34
N PHE A 459 -21.46 28.61 12.24
CA PHE A 459 -20.37 29.47 11.76
C PHE A 459 -20.73 30.95 11.74
N HIS A 460 -21.47 31.43 12.73
CA HIS A 460 -21.94 32.79 12.81
C HIS A 460 -20.77 33.80 12.70
N GLY A 461 -20.74 34.61 11.64
CA GLY A 461 -19.76 35.68 11.45
C GLY A 461 -18.42 35.27 10.86
N LEU A 462 -18.22 34.02 10.45
CA LEU A 462 -16.98 33.55 9.82
C LEU A 462 -17.12 33.42 8.32
N SER A 463 -16.20 34.04 7.57
CA SER A 463 -16.08 33.87 6.13
C SER A 463 -15.62 32.44 5.82
N ASN A 464 -16.52 31.62 5.34
CA ASN A 464 -16.35 30.37 4.55
C ASN A 464 -15.32 29.29 4.92
N LYS A 465 -14.61 29.33 6.07
CA LYS A 465 -13.55 28.35 6.37
C LYS A 465 -13.77 27.68 7.73
N VAL A 466 -14.06 26.38 7.70
CA VAL A 466 -14.09 25.51 8.88
C VAL A 466 -12.89 24.59 8.82
N GLY A 467 -12.20 24.45 9.93
CA GLY A 467 -10.97 23.69 9.98
C GLY A 467 -11.08 22.30 10.56
N LEU A 468 -11.84 22.08 11.63
CA LEU A 468 -11.83 20.81 12.36
C LEU A 468 -13.17 20.52 13.04
N ILE A 469 -13.60 19.27 13.01
CA ILE A 469 -14.70 18.75 13.82
C ILE A 469 -14.13 17.68 14.75
N ARG A 470 -14.48 17.76 16.03
CA ARG A 470 -14.09 16.80 17.04
C ARG A 470 -15.34 16.14 17.65
N ILE A 471 -15.36 14.83 17.67
CA ILE A 471 -16.41 14.04 18.33
C ILE A 471 -15.77 13.36 19.54
N TYR A 472 -16.39 13.51 20.69
CA TYR A 472 -15.98 12.84 21.92
C TYR A 472 -16.89 11.62 22.09
N HIS A 473 -16.30 10.49 22.33
CA HIS A 473 -16.99 9.25 22.63
C HIS A 473 -16.43 8.60 23.89
N ASN A 474 -17.29 7.84 24.58
CA ASN A 474 -16.90 7.02 25.74
C ASN A 474 -16.10 5.77 25.33
#